data_6333ddb948a0724198a9e3e5e905124c
#
_entry.id   6333ddb948a0724198a9e3e5e905124c
#
_cell.length_a   1.000
_cell.length_b   1.000
_cell.length_c   1.000
_cell.angle_alpha   90.00
_cell.angle_beta   90.00
_cell.angle_gamma   90.00
#
_symmetry.space_group_name_H-M   'P 1'
#
loop_
_entity.id
_entity.type
_entity.pdbx_description
1 polymer ?
#
loop_
_entity_poly.entity_id
_entity_poly.type
_entity_poly.pdbx_seq_one_letter_code
_entity_poly.pdbx_strand_id
1 'polypeptide(L)'
;KIINIVESVLIDFNNDIVSSLEEKNTEAVSIHTKKDNIIEVVPEAKELGFVGLPNKINKSILLDVIKQNKIPIVSPLGLDKNGQTHNINGDTAAMAVAKSVKSRRLLLMTNVDGVLDKEKKLIDEISSSEILEMVKDETVTEGMIPKINACLEAVNNGVTAAGIINGTKQHSCLWEI
;
A
#
# COMPACT_ATOMS: atom_id res chain seq x y z
N LYS A 1 23.67 9.48 -2.84
CA LYS A 1 23.35 8.05 -2.69
C LYS A 1 22.04 7.76 -3.44
N ILE A 2 21.82 6.53 -3.94
CA ILE A 2 20.61 6.15 -4.71
C ILE A 2 19.34 6.43 -3.89
N ILE A 3 19.33 6.12 -2.59
CA ILE A 3 18.15 6.36 -1.74
C ILE A 3 17.69 7.82 -1.73
N ASN A 4 18.60 8.79 -1.83
CA ASN A 4 18.21 10.20 -1.88
C ASN A 4 17.45 10.54 -3.18
N ILE A 5 17.83 9.90 -4.29
CA ILE A 5 17.12 10.04 -5.57
C ILE A 5 15.74 9.40 -5.47
N VAL A 6 15.66 8.17 -4.95
CA VAL A 6 14.39 7.46 -4.73
C VAL A 6 13.46 8.30 -3.84
N GLU A 7 13.97 8.83 -2.73
CA GLU A 7 13.21 9.69 -1.82
C GLU A 7 12.66 10.92 -2.55
N SER A 8 13.53 11.63 -3.33
CA SER A 8 13.08 12.82 -4.06
C SER A 8 11.97 12.48 -5.04
N VAL A 9 12.17 11.46 -5.89
CA VAL A 9 11.18 11.05 -6.90
C VAL A 9 9.84 10.64 -6.27
N LEU A 10 9.86 9.89 -5.17
CA LEU A 10 8.64 9.47 -4.49
C LEU A 10 7.92 10.64 -3.80
N ILE A 11 8.66 11.63 -3.30
CA ILE A 11 8.08 12.84 -2.74
C ILE A 11 7.46 13.71 -3.85
N ASP A 12 8.16 13.89 -4.97
CA ASP A 12 7.64 14.64 -6.11
C ASP A 12 6.37 14.00 -6.65
N PHE A 13 6.36 12.67 -6.84
CA PHE A 13 5.17 11.92 -7.25
C PHE A 13 4.01 12.04 -6.25
N ASN A 14 4.29 12.02 -4.94
CA ASN A 14 3.29 12.24 -3.91
C ASN A 14 2.65 13.64 -4.05
N ASN A 15 3.46 14.67 -4.27
CA ASN A 15 2.99 16.04 -4.45
C ASN A 15 2.17 16.19 -5.74
N ASP A 16 2.51 15.49 -6.82
CA ASP A 16 1.73 15.47 -8.06
C ASP A 16 0.34 14.88 -7.84
N ILE A 17 0.22 13.83 -7.03
CA ILE A 17 -1.08 13.26 -6.65
C ILE A 17 -1.89 14.27 -5.84
N VAL A 18 -1.28 14.93 -4.86
CA VAL A 18 -1.95 15.97 -4.06
C VAL A 18 -2.48 17.07 -4.97
N SER A 19 -1.63 17.62 -5.84
CA SER A 19 -2.01 18.66 -6.79
C SER A 19 -3.17 18.24 -7.70
N SER A 20 -3.12 17.00 -8.21
CA SER A 20 -4.18 16.44 -9.06
C SER A 20 -5.53 16.32 -8.35
N LEU A 21 -5.53 16.05 -7.05
CA LEU A 21 -6.74 16.02 -6.24
C LEU A 21 -7.27 17.43 -5.95
N GLU A 22 -6.37 18.37 -5.65
CA GLU A 22 -6.72 19.77 -5.40
C GLU A 22 -7.33 20.44 -6.64
N GLU A 23 -6.83 20.14 -7.84
CA GLU A 23 -7.43 20.58 -9.11
C GLU A 23 -8.89 20.10 -9.28
N LYS A 24 -9.26 19.03 -8.58
CA LYS A 24 -10.63 18.49 -8.55
C LYS A 24 -11.42 18.91 -7.32
N ASN A 25 -11.00 19.99 -6.64
CA ASN A 25 -11.61 20.51 -5.42
C ASN A 25 -11.65 19.49 -4.26
N THR A 26 -10.66 18.60 -4.20
CA THR A 26 -10.52 17.64 -3.13
C THR A 26 -9.27 17.96 -2.31
N GLU A 27 -9.44 18.30 -1.04
CA GLU A 27 -8.30 18.60 -0.17
C GLU A 27 -7.49 17.34 0.14
N ALA A 28 -6.18 17.40 -0.10
CA ALA A 28 -5.26 16.32 0.18
C ALA A 28 -4.02 16.81 0.94
N VAL A 29 -3.35 15.90 1.63
CA VAL A 29 -2.15 16.21 2.43
C VAL A 29 -1.04 15.22 2.09
N SER A 30 0.10 15.77 1.66
CA SER A 30 1.33 15.00 1.43
C SER A 30 1.95 14.59 2.75
N ILE A 31 2.25 13.29 2.90
CA ILE A 31 2.89 12.67 4.07
C ILE A 31 4.09 11.85 3.59
N HIS A 32 5.29 12.21 4.06
CA HIS A 32 6.53 11.55 3.68
C HIS A 32 7.64 11.79 4.71
N THR A 33 8.82 11.21 4.53
CA THR A 33 9.95 11.24 5.47
C THR A 33 10.43 12.64 5.86
N LYS A 34 10.27 13.64 4.98
CA LYS A 34 10.65 15.05 5.25
C LYS A 34 9.50 15.88 5.82
N LYS A 35 8.28 15.34 5.82
CA LYS A 35 7.09 16.01 6.34
C LYS A 35 6.14 14.98 6.92
N ASP A 36 5.97 15.03 8.23
CA ASP A 36 5.02 14.17 8.94
C ASP A 36 5.24 12.66 8.74
N ASN A 37 6.51 12.21 8.87
CA ASN A 37 6.82 10.78 8.72
C ASN A 37 5.96 9.93 9.66
N ILE A 38 5.22 8.98 9.10
CA ILE A 38 4.35 8.09 9.86
C ILE A 38 4.86 6.65 9.94
N ILE A 39 5.81 6.26 9.09
CA ILE A 39 6.33 4.90 9.01
C ILE A 39 7.72 4.83 9.62
N GLU A 40 7.82 4.22 10.79
CA GLU A 40 9.10 3.80 11.35
C GLU A 40 9.45 2.42 10.78
N VAL A 41 10.69 2.24 10.34
CA VAL A 41 11.14 0.99 9.72
C VAL A 41 12.29 0.35 10.47
N VAL A 42 12.43 -0.96 10.29
CA VAL A 42 13.68 -1.69 10.50
C VAL A 42 14.29 -1.99 9.14
N PRO A 43 15.63 -1.90 8.99
CA PRO A 43 16.28 -2.32 7.76
C PRO A 43 15.93 -3.78 7.43
N GLU A 44 15.65 -4.05 6.16
CA GLU A 44 15.49 -5.42 5.66
C GLU A 44 16.86 -6.10 5.49
N ALA A 45 16.99 -7.08 4.63
CA ALA A 45 18.27 -7.74 4.40
C ALA A 45 19.35 -6.76 3.94
N LYS A 46 20.58 -6.92 4.44
CA LYS A 46 21.70 -6.01 4.19
C LYS A 46 22.02 -5.86 2.70
N GLU A 47 21.80 -6.92 1.94
CA GLU A 47 22.03 -6.98 0.49
C GLU A 47 21.08 -6.07 -0.29
N LEU A 48 19.92 -5.77 0.26
CA LEU A 48 18.91 -4.88 -0.33
C LEU A 48 19.22 -3.39 -0.08
N GLY A 49 20.25 -3.09 0.70
CA GLY A 49 20.67 -1.73 0.98
C GLY A 49 19.66 -0.95 1.83
N PHE A 50 19.13 0.15 1.28
CA PHE A 50 18.17 1.02 1.98
C PHE A 50 16.71 0.61 1.70
N VAL A 51 16.40 -0.66 1.87
CA VAL A 51 15.04 -1.19 1.91
C VAL A 51 14.66 -1.43 3.37
N GLY A 52 13.43 -1.09 3.73
CA GLY A 52 12.93 -1.21 5.11
C GLY A 52 11.60 -1.91 5.20
N LEU A 53 11.39 -2.59 6.33
CA LEU A 53 10.12 -3.19 6.71
C LEU A 53 9.42 -2.29 7.73
N PRO A 54 8.12 -1.97 7.55
CA PRO A 54 7.36 -1.22 8.54
C PRO A 54 7.37 -1.91 9.91
N ASN A 55 7.81 -1.18 10.93
CA ASN A 55 7.86 -1.64 12.31
C ASN A 55 6.76 -0.99 13.15
N LYS A 56 6.56 0.31 12.95
CA LYS A 56 5.55 1.07 13.68
C LYS A 56 4.93 2.13 12.79
N ILE A 57 3.62 2.33 12.91
CA ILE A 57 2.87 3.38 12.20
C ILE A 57 2.36 4.41 13.21
N ASN A 58 2.72 5.68 13.02
CA ASN A 58 2.14 6.79 13.75
C ASN A 58 0.77 7.16 13.14
N LYS A 59 -0.24 6.38 13.48
CA LYS A 59 -1.60 6.55 12.95
C LYS A 59 -2.29 7.85 13.40
N SER A 60 -1.81 8.53 14.45
CA SER A 60 -2.45 9.77 14.92
C SER A 60 -2.43 10.85 13.85
N ILE A 61 -1.32 11.02 13.14
CA ILE A 61 -1.19 11.98 12.04
C ILE A 61 -2.22 11.68 10.94
N LEU A 62 -2.36 10.40 10.53
CA LEU A 62 -3.37 10.00 9.53
C LEU A 62 -4.79 10.33 9.98
N LEU A 63 -5.12 9.95 11.22
CA LEU A 63 -6.46 10.16 11.77
C LEU A 63 -6.77 11.65 11.91
N ASP A 64 -5.80 12.48 12.24
CA ASP A 64 -6.00 13.92 12.34
C ASP A 64 -6.21 14.58 10.97
N VAL A 65 -5.54 14.13 9.92
CA VAL A 65 -5.81 14.54 8.53
C VAL A 65 -7.23 14.14 8.09
N ILE A 66 -7.63 12.90 8.37
CA ILE A 66 -8.96 12.38 8.02
C ILE A 66 -10.06 13.12 8.77
N LYS A 67 -9.88 13.44 10.06
CA LYS A 67 -10.84 14.25 10.84
C LYS A 67 -11.06 15.65 10.26
N GLN A 68 -10.08 16.19 9.55
CA GLN A 68 -10.18 17.45 8.83
C GLN A 68 -10.86 17.30 7.45
N ASN A 69 -11.41 16.13 7.15
CA ASN A 69 -12.00 15.77 5.85
C ASN A 69 -11.03 15.89 4.67
N LYS A 70 -9.75 15.61 4.91
CA LYS A 70 -8.68 15.63 3.90
C LYS A 70 -8.20 14.21 3.59
N ILE A 71 -7.68 14.02 2.39
CA ILE A 71 -7.12 12.74 1.95
C ILE A 71 -5.61 12.71 2.24
N PRO A 72 -5.11 11.82 3.12
CA PRO A 72 -3.68 11.67 3.33
C PRO A 72 -3.06 10.87 2.18
N ILE A 73 -2.06 11.44 1.51
CA ILE A 73 -1.26 10.78 0.46
C ILE A 73 0.09 10.41 1.07
N VAL A 74 0.33 9.12 1.26
CA VAL A 74 1.51 8.61 1.96
C VAL A 74 2.50 8.03 0.97
N SER A 75 3.75 8.51 1.01
CA SER A 75 4.84 7.90 0.25
C SER A 75 5.28 6.59 0.91
N PRO A 76 5.66 5.55 0.12
CA PRO A 76 6.18 4.28 0.64
C PRO A 76 7.64 4.41 1.09
N LEU A 77 7.86 5.34 2.02
CA LEU A 77 9.14 5.68 2.62
C LEU A 77 9.01 5.65 4.14
N GLY A 78 10.08 5.29 4.84
CA GLY A 78 10.10 5.31 6.28
C GLY A 78 11.48 5.72 6.83
N LEU A 79 11.50 6.12 8.09
CA LEU A 79 12.73 6.41 8.81
C LEU A 79 13.06 5.29 9.79
N ASP A 80 14.32 4.88 9.82
CA ASP A 80 14.82 4.02 10.90
C ASP A 80 15.07 4.82 12.18
N LYS A 81 15.47 4.13 13.24
CA LYS A 81 15.79 4.74 14.56
C LYS A 81 16.93 5.77 14.53
N ASN A 82 17.72 5.80 13.47
CA ASN A 82 18.82 6.73 13.28
C ASN A 82 18.41 7.91 12.37
N GLY A 83 17.16 7.96 11.91
CA GLY A 83 16.67 8.98 10.98
C GLY A 83 17.10 8.73 9.52
N GLN A 84 17.60 7.52 9.20
CA GLN A 84 17.95 7.16 7.83
C GLN A 84 16.70 6.75 7.06
N THR A 85 16.50 7.34 5.88
CA THR A 85 15.41 6.99 4.96
C THR A 85 15.62 5.62 4.36
N HIS A 86 14.54 4.84 4.32
CA HIS A 86 14.43 3.56 3.63
C HIS A 86 13.24 3.56 2.68
N ASN A 87 13.42 2.93 1.53
CA ASN A 87 12.33 2.59 0.62
C ASN A 87 11.55 1.40 1.17
N ILE A 88 10.24 1.42 1.01
CA ILE A 88 9.34 0.33 1.42
C ILE A 88 8.62 -0.16 0.16
N ASN A 89 8.39 -1.47 0.05
CA ASN A 89 7.50 -1.98 -0.99
C ASN A 89 6.09 -1.36 -0.80
N GLY A 90 5.49 -0.86 -1.88
CA GLY A 90 4.22 -0.14 -1.83
C GLY A 90 3.06 -0.95 -1.24
N ASP A 91 2.96 -2.24 -1.58
CA ASP A 91 1.92 -3.13 -1.06
C ASP A 91 2.14 -3.37 0.45
N THR A 92 3.40 -3.52 0.87
CA THR A 92 3.78 -3.68 2.28
C THR A 92 3.49 -2.42 3.10
N ALA A 93 3.78 -1.24 2.54
CA ALA A 93 3.47 0.03 3.19
C ALA A 93 1.95 0.22 3.34
N ALA A 94 1.18 -0.03 2.27
CA ALA A 94 -0.27 0.06 2.27
C ALA A 94 -0.90 -0.90 3.28
N MET A 95 -0.45 -2.16 3.31
CA MET A 95 -0.90 -3.17 4.28
C MET A 95 -0.62 -2.71 5.72
N ALA A 96 0.58 -2.23 6.02
CA ALA A 96 0.96 -1.78 7.35
C ALA A 96 0.11 -0.59 7.83
N VAL A 97 -0.15 0.37 6.94
CA VAL A 97 -1.05 1.50 7.21
C VAL A 97 -2.47 1.01 7.46
N ALA A 98 -3.04 0.22 6.53
CA ALA A 98 -4.40 -0.30 6.64
C ALA A 98 -4.63 -1.08 7.95
N LYS A 99 -3.69 -1.95 8.31
CA LYS A 99 -3.69 -2.71 9.57
C LYS A 99 -3.67 -1.79 10.80
N SER A 100 -2.83 -0.75 10.78
CA SER A 100 -2.67 0.16 11.93
C SER A 100 -3.94 0.95 12.25
N VAL A 101 -4.69 1.38 11.22
CA VAL A 101 -5.95 2.13 11.37
C VAL A 101 -7.17 1.22 11.39
N LYS A 102 -7.00 -0.10 11.23
CA LYS A 102 -8.08 -1.08 11.08
C LYS A 102 -9.07 -0.63 10.01
N SER A 103 -8.55 -0.38 8.82
CA SER A 103 -9.36 0.13 7.71
C SER A 103 -10.48 -0.86 7.35
N ARG A 104 -11.58 -0.32 6.83
CA ARG A 104 -12.68 -1.15 6.31
C ARG A 104 -12.23 -1.95 5.08
N ARG A 105 -11.41 -1.36 4.21
CA ARG A 105 -10.88 -2.01 3.00
C ARG A 105 -9.42 -1.64 2.77
N LEU A 106 -8.69 -2.57 2.17
CA LEU A 106 -7.39 -2.35 1.52
C LEU A 106 -7.55 -2.68 0.04
N LEU A 107 -7.25 -1.73 -0.85
CA LEU A 107 -7.23 -1.95 -2.29
C LEU A 107 -5.81 -1.84 -2.81
N LEU A 108 -5.29 -2.93 -3.38
CA LEU A 108 -3.98 -2.96 -4.04
C LEU A 108 -4.19 -2.82 -5.55
N MET A 109 -3.71 -1.71 -6.10
CA MET A 109 -3.81 -1.44 -7.53
C MET A 109 -2.67 -2.10 -8.30
N THR A 110 -2.99 -2.72 -9.42
CA THR A 110 -2.03 -3.40 -10.31
C THR A 110 -2.40 -3.15 -11.78
N ASN A 111 -1.64 -3.73 -12.70
CA ASN A 111 -1.89 -3.66 -14.14
C ASN A 111 -2.64 -4.88 -14.71
N VAL A 112 -3.13 -5.76 -13.84
CA VAL A 112 -3.96 -6.93 -14.20
C VAL A 112 -5.30 -6.85 -13.49
N ASP A 113 -6.31 -7.58 -13.99
CA ASP A 113 -7.70 -7.43 -13.53
C ASP A 113 -7.95 -7.89 -12.10
N GLY A 114 -7.10 -8.71 -11.54
CA GLY A 114 -7.21 -9.29 -10.21
C GLY A 114 -6.72 -10.72 -10.18
N VAL A 115 -7.25 -11.52 -9.26
CA VAL A 115 -6.95 -12.95 -9.17
C VAL A 115 -7.79 -13.70 -10.21
N LEU A 116 -7.15 -14.56 -10.98
CA LEU A 116 -7.81 -15.37 -12.02
C LEU A 116 -7.84 -16.83 -11.61
N ASP A 117 -8.90 -17.53 -11.99
CA ASP A 117 -9.01 -18.99 -11.86
C ASP A 117 -8.18 -19.74 -12.94
N LYS A 118 -8.27 -21.08 -12.94
CA LYS A 118 -7.57 -21.95 -13.91
C LYS A 118 -8.03 -21.72 -15.36
N GLU A 119 -9.26 -21.28 -15.55
CA GLU A 119 -9.85 -20.91 -16.84
C GLU A 119 -9.58 -19.44 -17.23
N LYS A 120 -8.75 -18.73 -16.46
CA LYS A 120 -8.41 -17.30 -16.63
C LYS A 120 -9.60 -16.35 -16.49
N LYS A 121 -10.62 -16.74 -15.74
CA LYS A 121 -11.72 -15.86 -15.37
C LYS A 121 -11.40 -15.13 -14.09
N LEU A 122 -11.82 -13.88 -14.00
CA LEU A 122 -11.68 -13.07 -12.79
C LEU A 122 -12.51 -13.68 -11.65
N ILE A 123 -11.92 -13.76 -10.50
CA ILE A 123 -12.58 -14.16 -9.25
C ILE A 123 -12.97 -12.89 -8.51
N ASP A 124 -14.29 -12.68 -8.36
CA ASP A 124 -14.80 -11.48 -7.70
C ASP A 124 -14.64 -11.53 -6.18
N GLU A 125 -14.87 -12.68 -5.58
CA GLU A 125 -14.70 -12.90 -4.13
C GLU A 125 -14.08 -14.26 -3.85
N ILE A 126 -13.15 -14.30 -2.90
CA ILE A 126 -12.46 -15.52 -2.51
C ILE A 126 -12.13 -15.49 -1.01
N SER A 127 -12.29 -16.61 -0.34
CA SER A 127 -11.89 -16.74 1.06
C SER A 127 -10.38 -16.90 1.23
N SER A 128 -9.90 -16.61 2.44
CA SER A 128 -8.47 -16.81 2.78
C SER A 128 -8.01 -18.26 2.63
N SER A 129 -8.88 -19.23 2.85
CA SER A 129 -8.55 -20.66 2.68
C SER A 129 -8.42 -21.03 1.21
N GLU A 130 -9.35 -20.61 0.38
CA GLU A 130 -9.36 -20.90 -1.07
C GLU A 130 -8.16 -20.28 -1.77
N ILE A 131 -7.83 -19.01 -1.47
CA ILE A 131 -6.67 -18.35 -2.09
C ILE A 131 -5.35 -19.03 -1.69
N LEU A 132 -5.24 -19.54 -0.46
CA LEU A 132 -4.07 -20.29 -0.03
C LEU A 132 -3.92 -21.63 -0.76
N GLU A 133 -5.03 -22.28 -1.12
CA GLU A 133 -5.01 -23.49 -1.97
C GLU A 133 -4.56 -23.14 -3.38
N MET A 134 -5.05 -22.05 -3.97
CA MET A 134 -4.64 -21.59 -5.31
C MET A 134 -3.16 -21.18 -5.39
N VAL A 135 -2.58 -20.72 -4.30
CA VAL A 135 -1.12 -20.48 -4.20
C VAL A 135 -0.36 -21.80 -4.18
N LYS A 136 -0.87 -22.80 -3.44
CA LYS A 136 -0.21 -24.13 -3.34
C LYS A 136 -0.27 -24.93 -4.64
N ASP A 137 -1.34 -24.83 -5.38
CA ASP A 137 -1.53 -25.54 -6.65
C ASP A 137 -1.03 -24.76 -7.87
N GLU A 138 -0.28 -23.66 -7.62
CA GLU A 138 0.36 -22.82 -8.63
C GLU A 138 -0.63 -22.18 -9.63
N THR A 139 -1.92 -22.09 -9.29
CA THR A 139 -2.91 -21.36 -10.10
C THR A 139 -2.59 -19.86 -10.13
N VAL A 140 -2.03 -19.33 -9.04
CA VAL A 140 -1.63 -17.93 -8.92
C VAL A 140 -0.20 -17.71 -9.41
N THR A 141 0.01 -16.69 -10.25
CA THR A 141 1.33 -16.34 -10.75
C THR A 141 2.24 -15.79 -9.65
N GLU A 142 3.56 -16.04 -9.76
CA GLU A 142 4.56 -15.57 -8.79
C GLU A 142 4.47 -14.06 -8.48
N GLY A 143 4.23 -13.22 -9.49
CA GLY A 143 4.09 -11.77 -9.33
C GLY A 143 2.87 -11.34 -8.52
N MET A 144 1.84 -12.19 -8.39
CA MET A 144 0.63 -11.94 -7.61
C MET A 144 0.78 -12.35 -6.13
N ILE A 145 1.65 -13.32 -5.83
CA ILE A 145 1.85 -13.86 -4.48
C ILE A 145 2.15 -12.77 -3.43
N PRO A 146 3.04 -11.80 -3.65
CA PRO A 146 3.29 -10.74 -2.68
C PRO A 146 2.04 -9.91 -2.34
N LYS A 147 1.19 -9.62 -3.35
CA LYS A 147 -0.06 -8.87 -3.17
C LYS A 147 -1.08 -9.68 -2.38
N ILE A 148 -1.22 -10.96 -2.70
CA ILE A 148 -2.08 -11.88 -1.94
C ILE A 148 -1.64 -11.96 -0.49
N ASN A 149 -0.36 -12.12 -0.24
CA ASN A 149 0.18 -12.16 1.12
C ASN A 149 -0.10 -10.85 1.88
N ALA A 150 0.04 -9.69 1.25
CA ALA A 150 -0.30 -8.40 1.86
C ALA A 150 -1.81 -8.30 2.17
N CYS A 151 -2.68 -8.77 1.28
CA CYS A 151 -4.12 -8.83 1.52
C CYS A 151 -4.48 -9.76 2.69
N LEU A 152 -3.92 -10.97 2.70
CA LEU A 152 -4.14 -11.95 3.77
C LEU A 152 -3.64 -11.42 5.13
N GLU A 153 -2.46 -10.83 5.16
CA GLU A 153 -1.93 -10.24 6.40
C GLU A 153 -2.82 -9.09 6.89
N ALA A 154 -3.30 -8.23 6.00
CA ALA A 154 -4.21 -7.14 6.36
C ALA A 154 -5.50 -7.68 7.00
N VAL A 155 -6.16 -8.64 6.35
CA VAL A 155 -7.42 -9.23 6.83
C VAL A 155 -7.21 -9.96 8.15
N ASN A 156 -6.18 -10.77 8.28
CA ASN A 156 -5.84 -11.49 9.52
C ASN A 156 -5.53 -10.54 10.70
N ASN A 157 -5.22 -9.28 10.43
CA ASN A 157 -4.93 -8.26 11.45
C ASN A 157 -6.03 -7.20 11.61
N GLY A 158 -7.25 -7.47 11.12
CA GLY A 158 -8.45 -6.69 11.44
C GLY A 158 -8.90 -5.68 10.38
N VAL A 159 -8.35 -5.75 9.16
CA VAL A 159 -8.95 -5.12 7.98
C VAL A 159 -10.14 -5.98 7.55
N THR A 160 -11.31 -5.39 7.29
CA THR A 160 -12.52 -6.17 7.04
C THR A 160 -12.47 -6.90 5.70
N ALA A 161 -11.93 -6.27 4.65
CA ALA A 161 -11.75 -6.85 3.34
C ALA A 161 -10.51 -6.29 2.64
N ALA A 162 -9.92 -7.06 1.75
CA ALA A 162 -8.83 -6.61 0.90
C ALA A 162 -9.08 -7.06 -0.54
N GLY A 163 -8.78 -6.19 -1.52
CA GLY A 163 -8.97 -6.46 -2.93
C GLY A 163 -7.74 -6.11 -3.75
N ILE A 164 -7.61 -6.78 -4.89
CA ILE A 164 -6.61 -6.49 -5.92
C ILE A 164 -7.35 -6.06 -7.16
N ILE A 165 -7.10 -4.83 -7.63
CA ILE A 165 -7.86 -4.21 -8.71
C ILE A 165 -6.94 -3.70 -9.83
N ASN A 166 -7.49 -3.60 -11.03
CA ASN A 166 -6.77 -3.05 -12.17
C ASN A 166 -6.77 -1.52 -12.14
N GLY A 167 -5.66 -0.92 -11.74
CA GLY A 167 -5.49 0.53 -11.69
C GLY A 167 -5.42 1.22 -13.07
N THR A 168 -5.31 0.47 -14.16
CA THR A 168 -5.32 1.02 -15.53
C THR A 168 -6.74 1.15 -16.09
N LYS A 169 -7.73 0.51 -15.47
CA LYS A 169 -9.14 0.63 -15.86
C LYS A 169 -9.77 1.87 -15.24
N GLN A 170 -10.49 2.60 -16.06
CA GLN A 170 -11.23 3.78 -15.59
C GLN A 170 -12.30 3.36 -14.55
N HIS A 171 -12.38 4.12 -13.47
CA HIS A 171 -13.35 3.92 -12.38
C HIS A 171 -13.21 2.59 -11.61
N SER A 172 -12.09 1.86 -11.71
CA SER A 172 -11.91 0.58 -11.01
C SER A 172 -12.15 0.67 -9.49
N CYS A 173 -11.75 1.77 -8.85
CA CYS A 173 -12.03 1.97 -7.42
C CYS A 173 -13.53 2.07 -7.09
N LEU A 174 -14.36 2.58 -8.00
CA LEU A 174 -15.80 2.76 -7.75
C LEU A 174 -16.56 1.43 -7.71
N TRP A 175 -16.03 0.40 -8.37
CA TRP A 175 -16.63 -0.94 -8.35
C TRP A 175 -16.41 -1.68 -7.04
N GLU A 176 -15.43 -1.20 -6.22
CA GLU A 176 -15.01 -1.82 -4.96
C GLU A 176 -15.52 -1.07 -3.72
N ILE A 177 -16.15 0.07 -3.87
CA ILE A 177 -16.68 0.89 -2.77
C ILE A 177 -18.18 0.69 -2.64
#